data_fee3fc77c4bc06c87cd269ddc7d18235
#
_entry.id   fee3fc77c4bc06c87cd269ddc7d18235
#
_cell.length_a   1.000
_cell.length_b   1.000
_cell.length_c   1.000
_cell.angle_alpha   90.00
_cell.angle_beta   90.00
_cell.angle_gamma   90.00
#
_symmetry.space_group_name_H-M   'P 1'
#
loop_
_entity.id
_entity.type
_entity.pdbx_description
1 polymer ?
#
loop_
_entity_poly.entity_id
_entity_poly.type
_entity_poly.pdbx_seq_one_letter_code
_entity_poly.pdbx_strand_id
1 'polypeptide(L)'
;MKLKLLPVILILLTQIVAAQDLNYARALIDTLAASGMHGRGYVADGDKIAAQFLSAEFGKLRLLPLAKNYQQTYTFPMNTLPGKLEAFANGKKLKAGSDFQVWAATPDMKGTYKVVTLTPEILLDAKKLKKFSSRDYSNKFVLIDKKGIEDKKALSILDSLKYYNFLKAPGLIFVSDTKLTGSVMIGFRVRNYTVIDLKREALPEKLKEFTLEAESEFVPQHKTSNVMGFVKGKVQPDTFLIFTAHYDHLGSMGSEVYYPGANDNASGTAMVTDLARHYSQPGNQPYYSIAFILLSGEEAGLMGAKYCAAYPPVDLKKVKFLVNLDMVGTGSEGITMVNATKFSDEYDRMVQLNADNEYILTVKERGESCNSDHCPFYQKGVPAVFIYSLGKEFTEYHNPDDQSSKLPLSEYNDIFRLMRDFMDSFGR
;
A
#
# COMPACT_ATOMS: atom_id res chain seq x y z
N MET A 1 37.35 -28.63 64.44
CA MET A 1 37.50 -28.12 63.07
C MET A 1 36.12 -27.87 62.54
N LYS A 2 35.61 -26.60 62.44
CA LYS A 2 34.26 -26.27 61.98
C LYS A 2 34.38 -25.91 60.52
N LEU A 3 33.80 -26.76 59.66
CA LEU A 3 33.68 -26.50 58.22
C LEU A 3 32.64 -25.38 58.00
N LYS A 4 33.09 -24.24 57.46
CA LYS A 4 32.18 -23.17 56.99
C LYS A 4 31.73 -23.51 55.58
N LEU A 5 30.43 -23.87 55.40
CA LEU A 5 29.80 -23.91 54.06
C LEU A 5 29.59 -22.49 53.57
N LEU A 6 30.21 -22.13 52.45
CA LEU A 6 29.91 -20.93 51.70
C LEU A 6 28.66 -21.21 50.82
N PRO A 7 27.60 -20.36 50.81
CA PRO A 7 26.49 -20.54 49.88
C PRO A 7 26.95 -20.07 48.49
N VAL A 8 26.88 -20.97 47.51
CA VAL A 8 27.03 -20.64 46.11
C VAL A 8 25.68 -20.01 45.66
N ILE A 9 25.67 -18.70 45.49
CA ILE A 9 24.53 -17.99 44.87
C ILE A 9 24.61 -18.23 43.35
N LEU A 10 23.75 -19.10 42.85
CA LEU A 10 23.55 -19.32 41.42
C LEU A 10 22.75 -18.14 40.89
N ILE A 11 23.38 -17.15 40.27
CA ILE A 11 22.73 -16.07 39.56
C ILE A 11 22.22 -16.66 38.24
N LEU A 12 20.93 -17.02 38.18
CA LEU A 12 20.23 -17.28 36.94
C LEU A 12 20.13 -15.96 36.18
N LEU A 13 21.03 -15.73 35.24
CA LEU A 13 20.88 -14.76 34.19
C LEU A 13 19.72 -15.24 33.27
N THR A 14 18.51 -14.83 33.59
CA THR A 14 17.43 -14.90 32.64
C THR A 14 17.79 -13.97 31.47
N GLN A 15 18.23 -14.56 30.36
CA GLN A 15 18.28 -13.82 29.10
C GLN A 15 16.85 -13.40 28.79
N ILE A 16 16.56 -12.12 28.96
CA ILE A 16 15.37 -11.51 28.42
C ILE A 16 15.57 -11.57 26.90
N VAL A 17 15.07 -12.62 26.27
CA VAL A 17 14.90 -12.65 24.82
C VAL A 17 14.02 -11.45 24.53
N ALA A 18 14.56 -10.44 23.88
CA ALA A 18 13.80 -9.28 23.46
C ALA A 18 12.69 -9.77 22.51
N ALA A 19 11.52 -10.03 23.10
CA ALA A 19 10.30 -10.31 22.35
C ALA A 19 9.99 -9.10 21.46
N GLN A 20 9.15 -9.30 20.47
CA GLN A 20 8.57 -8.19 19.71
C GLN A 20 8.09 -7.11 20.71
N ASP A 21 8.27 -5.85 20.35
CA ASP A 21 7.74 -4.72 21.10
C ASP A 21 6.55 -4.12 20.35
N LEU A 22 5.34 -4.59 20.68
CA LEU A 22 4.11 -4.09 20.05
C LEU A 22 3.96 -2.56 20.22
N ASN A 23 4.51 -1.99 21.31
CA ASN A 23 4.50 -0.54 21.51
C ASN A 23 5.39 0.16 20.48
N TYR A 24 6.56 -0.43 20.15
CA TYR A 24 7.43 0.10 19.11
C TYR A 24 6.76 0.05 17.73
N ALA A 25 6.16 -1.09 17.38
CA ALA A 25 5.43 -1.24 16.13
C ALA A 25 4.25 -0.26 16.06
N ARG A 26 3.46 -0.14 17.12
CA ARG A 26 2.35 0.82 17.22
C ARG A 26 2.83 2.26 17.04
N ALA A 27 3.92 2.65 17.71
CA ALA A 27 4.48 3.99 17.57
C ALA A 27 4.96 4.30 16.14
N LEU A 28 5.51 3.31 15.44
CA LEU A 28 5.87 3.45 14.02
C LEU A 28 4.64 3.66 13.15
N ILE A 29 3.59 2.83 13.34
CA ILE A 29 2.32 2.95 12.58
C ILE A 29 1.66 4.30 12.86
N ASP A 30 1.58 4.71 14.13
CA ASP A 30 1.00 6.00 14.53
C ASP A 30 1.76 7.17 13.89
N THR A 31 3.09 7.08 13.84
CA THR A 31 3.93 8.11 13.20
C THR A 31 3.70 8.14 11.69
N LEU A 32 3.77 6.98 11.02
CA LEU A 32 3.63 6.88 9.56
C LEU A 32 2.22 7.27 9.09
N ALA A 33 1.18 6.94 9.84
CA ALA A 33 -0.21 7.29 9.52
C ALA A 33 -0.63 8.70 10.01
N ALA A 34 0.27 9.43 10.69
CA ALA A 34 -0.04 10.78 11.17
C ALA A 34 -0.21 11.80 10.03
N SER A 35 -1.00 12.84 10.28
CA SER A 35 -1.24 13.93 9.30
C SER A 35 0.03 14.61 8.83
N GLY A 36 1.07 14.72 9.68
CA GLY A 36 2.37 15.29 9.32
C GLY A 36 3.17 14.48 8.29
N MET A 37 2.78 13.23 8.01
CA MET A 37 3.33 12.42 6.93
C MET A 37 2.59 12.63 5.59
N HIS A 38 1.55 13.46 5.56
CA HIS A 38 0.76 13.79 4.36
C HIS A 38 0.32 12.55 3.57
N GLY A 39 -0.06 11.47 4.29
CA GLY A 39 -0.42 10.19 3.68
C GLY A 39 0.71 9.50 2.93
N ARG A 40 1.96 9.83 3.22
CA ARG A 40 3.19 9.24 2.63
C ARG A 40 3.19 9.22 1.10
N GLY A 41 2.40 10.09 0.49
CA GLY A 41 2.28 10.19 -0.96
C GLY A 41 3.09 11.36 -1.53
N TYR A 42 2.77 11.72 -2.75
CA TYR A 42 3.60 12.57 -3.60
C TYR A 42 3.23 14.05 -3.54
N VAL A 43 2.33 14.42 -2.64
CA VAL A 43 1.94 15.80 -2.32
C VAL A 43 2.63 16.21 -1.03
N ALA A 44 3.05 17.48 -0.92
CA ALA A 44 3.69 18.03 0.27
C ALA A 44 4.91 17.23 0.76
N ASP A 45 5.63 16.58 -0.15
CA ASP A 45 6.80 15.75 0.14
C ASP A 45 6.54 14.58 1.13
N GLY A 46 5.30 14.09 1.24
CA GLY A 46 4.93 13.06 2.20
C GLY A 46 5.78 11.79 2.13
N ASP A 47 6.06 11.31 0.91
CA ASP A 47 6.96 10.17 0.66
C ASP A 47 8.41 10.46 1.08
N LYS A 48 8.91 11.68 0.88
CA LYS A 48 10.27 12.07 1.28
C LYS A 48 10.40 12.23 2.79
N ILE A 49 9.38 12.77 3.46
CA ILE A 49 9.34 12.88 4.93
C ILE A 49 9.37 11.47 5.54
N ALA A 50 8.58 10.54 5.02
CA ALA A 50 8.58 9.16 5.46
C ALA A 50 9.93 8.47 5.20
N ALA A 51 10.55 8.67 4.03
CA ALA A 51 11.89 8.13 3.72
C ALA A 51 12.97 8.64 4.68
N GLN A 52 12.93 9.93 5.04
CA GLN A 52 13.86 10.52 5.99
C GLN A 52 13.68 9.94 7.40
N PHE A 53 12.43 9.82 7.85
CA PHE A 53 12.09 9.19 9.13
C PHE A 53 12.61 7.74 9.20
N LEU A 54 12.29 6.92 8.19
CA LEU A 54 12.68 5.52 8.14
C LEU A 54 14.21 5.34 8.01
N SER A 55 14.88 6.21 7.26
CA SER A 55 16.35 6.22 7.18
C SER A 55 16.98 6.54 8.54
N ALA A 56 16.39 7.46 9.31
CA ALA A 56 16.85 7.76 10.66
C ALA A 56 16.60 6.57 11.62
N GLU A 57 15.46 5.87 11.49
CA GLU A 57 15.21 4.64 12.27
C GLU A 57 16.26 3.56 11.96
N PHE A 58 16.57 3.30 10.67
CA PHE A 58 17.62 2.34 10.31
C PHE A 58 18.98 2.75 10.87
N GLY A 59 19.28 4.05 10.92
CA GLY A 59 20.49 4.58 11.58
C GLY A 59 20.51 4.32 13.09
N LYS A 60 19.39 4.53 13.80
CA LYS A 60 19.26 4.22 15.24
C LYS A 60 19.45 2.72 15.51
N LEU A 61 18.94 1.88 14.64
CA LEU A 61 19.10 0.43 14.70
C LEU A 61 20.51 -0.04 14.29
N ARG A 62 21.38 0.86 13.82
CA ARG A 62 22.76 0.58 13.37
C ARG A 62 22.82 -0.46 12.24
N LEU A 63 21.83 -0.49 11.36
CA LEU A 63 21.90 -1.33 10.17
C LEU A 63 23.06 -0.90 9.28
N LEU A 64 23.67 -1.84 8.58
CA LEU A 64 24.63 -1.51 7.54
C LEU A 64 23.85 -0.96 6.31
N PRO A 65 24.25 0.21 5.76
CA PRO A 65 23.51 0.81 4.65
C PRO A 65 23.78 0.04 3.35
N LEU A 66 22.72 -0.20 2.57
CA LEU A 66 22.81 -0.76 1.20
C LEU A 66 22.83 0.34 0.12
N ALA A 67 22.59 1.59 0.50
CA ALA A 67 22.68 2.76 -0.34
C ALA A 67 23.16 3.96 0.48
N LYS A 68 23.61 5.04 -0.20
CA LYS A 68 24.07 6.26 0.50
C LYS A 68 22.96 6.80 1.42
N ASN A 69 23.28 6.97 2.71
CA ASN A 69 22.31 7.38 3.74
C ASN A 69 21.04 6.51 3.78
N TYR A 70 21.15 5.22 3.50
CA TYR A 70 20.08 4.24 3.36
C TYR A 70 19.13 4.47 2.18
N GLN A 71 19.32 5.49 1.32
CA GLN A 71 18.36 5.89 0.29
C GLN A 71 18.86 5.57 -1.12
N GLN A 72 18.08 4.74 -1.83
CA GLN A 72 18.23 4.51 -3.26
C GLN A 72 17.23 5.41 -4.00
N THR A 73 17.72 6.53 -4.51
CA THR A 73 16.89 7.57 -5.11
C THR A 73 16.62 7.33 -6.59
N TYR A 74 15.38 7.57 -7.03
CA TYR A 74 14.95 7.48 -8.43
C TYR A 74 13.84 8.49 -8.73
N THR A 75 13.38 8.58 -9.98
CA THR A 75 12.33 9.51 -10.41
C THR A 75 11.31 8.83 -11.32
N PHE A 76 10.07 9.34 -11.28
CA PHE A 76 9.00 8.98 -12.21
C PHE A 76 8.01 10.15 -12.37
N PRO A 77 7.23 10.21 -13.48
CA PRO A 77 6.23 11.25 -13.66
C PRO A 77 4.97 10.94 -12.82
N MET A 78 4.39 11.99 -12.22
CA MET A 78 3.22 11.88 -11.35
C MET A 78 2.29 13.06 -11.54
N ASN A 79 0.98 12.82 -11.63
CA ASN A 79 -0.03 13.87 -11.47
C ASN A 79 -0.57 13.84 -10.04
N THR A 80 -0.73 15.01 -9.44
CA THR A 80 -1.16 15.18 -8.06
C THR A 80 -2.29 16.21 -7.98
N LEU A 81 -2.95 16.27 -6.85
CA LEU A 81 -4.01 17.22 -6.51
C LEU A 81 -3.63 17.96 -5.22
N PRO A 82 -2.62 18.87 -5.26
CA PRO A 82 -2.07 19.52 -4.07
C PRO A 82 -2.92 20.68 -3.55
N GLY A 83 -3.76 21.26 -4.39
CA GLY A 83 -4.45 22.50 -4.12
C GLY A 83 -5.91 22.31 -3.71
N LYS A 84 -6.75 23.20 -4.20
CA LYS A 84 -8.19 23.19 -3.90
C LYS A 84 -8.90 22.04 -4.56
N LEU A 85 -9.78 21.37 -3.82
CA LEU A 85 -10.71 20.38 -4.35
C LEU A 85 -12.09 20.56 -3.70
N GLU A 86 -13.00 21.21 -4.42
CA GLU A 86 -14.36 21.43 -3.97
C GLU A 86 -15.37 20.97 -5.01
N ALA A 87 -16.44 20.32 -4.56
CA ALA A 87 -17.55 19.94 -5.43
C ALA A 87 -18.91 20.29 -4.80
N PHE A 88 -19.88 20.59 -5.69
CA PHE A 88 -21.26 20.89 -5.28
C PHE A 88 -22.24 20.15 -6.22
N ALA A 89 -23.22 19.47 -5.63
CA ALA A 89 -24.33 18.86 -6.33
C ALA A 89 -25.58 19.73 -6.17
N ASN A 90 -26.11 20.33 -7.24
CA ASN A 90 -27.22 21.29 -7.19
C ASN A 90 -27.01 22.41 -6.15
N GLY A 91 -25.78 22.94 -6.03
CA GLY A 91 -25.41 23.98 -5.07
C GLY A 91 -25.14 23.49 -3.64
N LYS A 92 -25.38 22.22 -3.30
CA LYS A 92 -25.03 21.64 -1.99
C LYS A 92 -23.58 21.17 -2.00
N LYS A 93 -22.76 21.67 -1.07
CA LYS A 93 -21.34 21.27 -0.92
C LYS A 93 -21.25 19.78 -0.60
N LEU A 94 -20.33 19.10 -1.26
CA LEU A 94 -19.97 17.71 -1.02
C LEU A 94 -18.66 17.64 -0.24
N LYS A 95 -18.49 16.59 0.57
CA LYS A 95 -17.27 16.33 1.32
C LYS A 95 -16.35 15.42 0.54
N ALA A 96 -15.16 15.94 0.18
CA ALA A 96 -14.14 15.15 -0.50
C ALA A 96 -13.69 13.95 0.36
N GLY A 97 -13.36 12.84 -0.29
CA GLY A 97 -12.95 11.60 0.36
C GLY A 97 -14.10 10.74 0.89
N SER A 98 -15.25 11.32 1.25
CA SER A 98 -16.40 10.58 1.75
C SER A 98 -17.63 10.63 0.84
N ASP A 99 -18.00 11.82 0.32
CA ASP A 99 -19.13 11.96 -0.59
C ASP A 99 -18.71 11.79 -2.04
N PHE A 100 -17.51 12.24 -2.38
CA PHE A 100 -16.94 12.09 -3.71
C PHE A 100 -15.43 11.93 -3.68
N GLN A 101 -14.91 11.34 -4.76
CA GLN A 101 -13.49 11.32 -5.10
C GLN A 101 -13.32 11.65 -6.57
N VAL A 102 -12.14 12.18 -6.94
CA VAL A 102 -11.76 12.40 -8.33
C VAL A 102 -10.54 11.56 -8.67
N TRP A 103 -10.40 11.20 -9.93
CA TRP A 103 -9.16 10.55 -10.37
C TRP A 103 -7.97 11.48 -10.23
N ALA A 104 -6.83 10.92 -9.85
CA ALA A 104 -5.59 11.67 -9.76
C ALA A 104 -5.12 12.27 -11.11
N ALA A 105 -5.62 11.75 -12.25
CA ALA A 105 -5.38 12.33 -13.58
C ALA A 105 -6.31 13.51 -13.93
N THR A 106 -7.12 13.99 -12.99
CA THR A 106 -8.01 15.15 -13.18
C THR A 106 -7.18 16.39 -13.53
N PRO A 107 -7.58 17.15 -14.57
CA PRO A 107 -6.90 18.41 -14.92
C PRO A 107 -7.30 19.53 -13.99
N ASP A 108 -6.57 20.64 -14.06
CA ASP A 108 -7.09 21.90 -13.52
C ASP A 108 -8.45 22.20 -14.14
N MET A 109 -9.44 22.40 -13.28
CA MET A 109 -10.77 22.78 -13.76
C MET A 109 -11.55 23.55 -12.71
N LYS A 110 -12.35 24.51 -13.22
CA LYS A 110 -13.25 25.30 -12.40
C LYS A 110 -14.49 25.64 -13.22
N GLY A 111 -15.65 25.19 -12.75
CA GLY A 111 -16.90 25.50 -13.45
C GLY A 111 -18.10 24.77 -12.89
N THR A 112 -19.29 25.22 -13.36
CA THR A 112 -20.57 24.57 -13.12
C THR A 112 -21.09 24.00 -14.43
N TYR A 113 -21.37 22.72 -14.45
CA TYR A 113 -21.73 21.94 -15.63
C TYR A 113 -23.14 21.39 -15.46
N LYS A 114 -23.94 21.49 -16.54
CA LYS A 114 -25.21 20.76 -16.59
C LYS A 114 -24.96 19.26 -16.60
N VAL A 115 -25.82 18.51 -15.92
CA VAL A 115 -25.67 17.05 -15.88
C VAL A 115 -26.68 16.36 -16.78
N VAL A 116 -26.19 15.39 -17.57
CA VAL A 116 -26.98 14.52 -18.41
C VAL A 116 -26.76 13.08 -17.98
N THR A 117 -27.84 12.34 -17.79
CA THR A 117 -27.74 10.94 -17.33
C THR A 117 -27.67 9.96 -18.51
N LEU A 118 -26.69 9.09 -18.48
CA LEU A 118 -26.62 7.89 -19.31
C LEU A 118 -27.35 6.76 -18.57
N THR A 119 -28.62 6.52 -18.98
CA THR A 119 -29.45 5.52 -18.31
C THR A 119 -29.18 4.11 -18.85
N PRO A 120 -29.51 3.03 -18.06
CA PRO A 120 -29.39 1.65 -18.53
C PRO A 120 -30.12 1.39 -19.87
N GLU A 121 -31.30 1.98 -20.09
CA GLU A 121 -32.06 1.81 -21.33
C GLU A 121 -31.36 2.43 -22.56
N ILE A 122 -30.56 3.48 -22.35
CA ILE A 122 -29.72 4.06 -23.41
C ILE A 122 -28.53 3.17 -23.68
N LEU A 123 -27.89 2.68 -22.60
CA LEU A 123 -26.66 1.89 -22.66
C LEU A 123 -26.88 0.52 -23.33
N LEU A 124 -28.01 -0.13 -23.02
CA LEU A 124 -28.36 -1.46 -23.53
C LEU A 124 -28.92 -1.45 -24.96
N ASP A 125 -29.33 -0.29 -25.51
CA ASP A 125 -29.84 -0.14 -26.87
C ASP A 125 -28.79 0.54 -27.76
N ALA A 126 -28.23 -0.20 -28.71
CA ALA A 126 -27.18 0.29 -29.60
C ALA A 126 -27.59 1.53 -30.42
N LYS A 127 -28.89 1.67 -30.84
CA LYS A 127 -29.37 2.84 -31.56
C LYS A 127 -29.47 4.05 -30.64
N LYS A 128 -30.02 3.86 -29.44
CA LYS A 128 -30.09 4.92 -28.41
C LYS A 128 -28.70 5.37 -27.99
N LEU A 129 -27.79 4.45 -27.77
CA LEU A 129 -26.39 4.76 -27.39
C LEU A 129 -25.70 5.53 -28.53
N LYS A 130 -25.84 5.11 -29.78
CA LYS A 130 -25.30 5.86 -30.94
C LYS A 130 -25.85 7.28 -30.99
N LYS A 131 -27.17 7.44 -30.82
CA LYS A 131 -27.84 8.76 -30.78
C LYS A 131 -27.38 9.59 -29.57
N PHE A 132 -27.17 8.96 -28.42
CA PHE A 132 -26.65 9.63 -27.23
C PHE A 132 -25.20 10.09 -27.47
N SER A 133 -24.33 9.22 -27.97
CA SER A 133 -22.92 9.52 -28.22
C SER A 133 -22.67 10.57 -29.34
N SER A 134 -23.64 10.83 -30.19
CA SER A 134 -23.52 11.86 -31.24
C SER A 134 -23.86 13.28 -30.79
N ARG A 135 -24.26 13.46 -29.52
CA ARG A 135 -24.58 14.80 -28.97
C ARG A 135 -23.32 15.53 -28.54
N ASP A 136 -23.42 16.85 -28.40
CA ASP A 136 -22.38 17.68 -27.81
C ASP A 136 -22.44 17.67 -26.28
N TYR A 137 -21.33 17.30 -25.64
CA TYR A 137 -21.16 17.28 -24.22
C TYR A 137 -20.06 18.24 -23.75
N SER A 138 -19.54 19.12 -24.59
CA SER A 138 -18.39 20.00 -24.29
C SER A 138 -18.56 20.85 -23.02
N ASN A 139 -19.80 21.10 -22.59
CA ASN A 139 -20.15 21.87 -21.40
C ASN A 139 -21.05 21.09 -20.42
N LYS A 140 -21.04 19.76 -20.47
CA LYS A 140 -21.89 18.91 -19.64
C LYS A 140 -21.09 17.81 -18.99
N PHE A 141 -21.46 17.48 -17.74
CA PHE A 141 -21.05 16.23 -17.12
C PHE A 141 -22.04 15.12 -17.44
N VAL A 142 -21.53 13.89 -17.54
CA VAL A 142 -22.35 12.70 -17.76
C VAL A 142 -22.42 11.89 -16.48
N LEU A 143 -23.64 11.73 -15.95
CA LEU A 143 -23.90 10.89 -14.78
C LEU A 143 -24.16 9.45 -15.24
N ILE A 144 -23.50 8.50 -14.62
CA ILE A 144 -23.57 7.07 -14.87
C ILE A 144 -23.93 6.36 -13.57
N ASP A 145 -25.09 5.72 -13.52
CA ASP A 145 -25.47 4.84 -12.42
C ASP A 145 -25.40 3.39 -12.90
N LYS A 146 -24.53 2.61 -12.28
CA LYS A 146 -24.33 1.18 -12.62
C LYS A 146 -25.36 0.26 -11.96
N LYS A 147 -26.22 0.77 -11.07
CA LYS A 147 -27.17 -0.05 -10.33
C LYS A 147 -28.11 -0.80 -11.27
N GLY A 148 -28.17 -2.13 -11.11
CA GLY A 148 -29.02 -3.00 -11.93
C GLY A 148 -28.45 -3.32 -13.32
N ILE A 149 -27.22 -2.94 -13.64
CA ILE A 149 -26.55 -3.33 -14.89
C ILE A 149 -25.72 -4.58 -14.63
N GLU A 150 -26.18 -5.74 -15.14
CA GLU A 150 -25.49 -7.03 -15.05
C GLU A 150 -24.88 -7.47 -16.40
N ASP A 151 -25.30 -6.83 -17.49
CA ASP A 151 -24.83 -7.14 -18.83
C ASP A 151 -23.34 -6.82 -18.99
N LYS A 152 -22.53 -7.85 -19.25
CA LYS A 152 -21.06 -7.74 -19.36
C LYS A 152 -20.61 -6.79 -20.47
N LYS A 153 -21.36 -6.72 -21.58
CA LYS A 153 -21.05 -5.82 -22.70
C LYS A 153 -21.31 -4.36 -22.31
N ALA A 154 -22.40 -4.10 -21.60
CA ALA A 154 -22.69 -2.78 -21.05
C ALA A 154 -21.61 -2.33 -20.04
N LEU A 155 -21.20 -3.21 -19.14
CA LEU A 155 -20.11 -2.92 -18.19
C LEU A 155 -18.80 -2.63 -18.93
N SER A 156 -18.43 -3.40 -19.95
CA SER A 156 -17.25 -3.14 -20.78
C SER A 156 -17.32 -1.80 -21.52
N ILE A 157 -18.51 -1.37 -21.97
CA ILE A 157 -18.71 -0.03 -22.58
C ILE A 157 -18.47 1.06 -21.51
N LEU A 158 -18.96 0.88 -20.30
CA LEU A 158 -18.75 1.84 -19.21
C LEU A 158 -17.27 1.94 -18.81
N ASP A 159 -16.56 0.82 -18.76
CA ASP A 159 -15.11 0.82 -18.52
C ASP A 159 -14.38 1.56 -19.65
N SER A 160 -14.75 1.28 -20.91
CA SER A 160 -14.21 2.00 -22.06
C SER A 160 -14.52 3.50 -22.00
N LEU A 161 -15.72 3.89 -21.56
CA LEU A 161 -16.09 5.29 -21.36
C LEU A 161 -15.23 5.93 -20.26
N LYS A 162 -15.05 5.23 -19.13
CA LYS A 162 -14.24 5.70 -18.00
C LYS A 162 -12.80 6.01 -18.42
N TYR A 163 -12.19 5.14 -19.27
CA TYR A 163 -10.79 5.26 -19.67
C TYR A 163 -10.54 6.12 -20.92
N TYR A 164 -11.46 6.14 -21.88
CA TYR A 164 -11.25 6.78 -23.18
C TYR A 164 -12.16 7.99 -23.44
N ASN A 165 -13.19 8.17 -22.61
CA ASN A 165 -14.14 9.29 -22.71
C ASN A 165 -14.58 9.57 -24.16
N PHE A 166 -15.10 8.57 -24.85
CA PHE A 166 -15.55 8.70 -26.25
C PHE A 166 -16.70 9.69 -26.42
N LEU A 167 -17.37 10.14 -25.34
CA LEU A 167 -18.36 11.20 -25.31
C LEU A 167 -17.71 12.60 -25.36
N LYS A 168 -16.42 12.72 -25.09
CA LYS A 168 -15.68 13.99 -25.01
C LYS A 168 -16.29 14.98 -23.99
N ALA A 169 -16.91 14.47 -22.93
CA ALA A 169 -17.43 15.28 -21.84
C ALA A 169 -16.29 15.77 -20.95
N PRO A 170 -16.32 16.98 -20.37
CA PRO A 170 -15.30 17.44 -19.42
C PRO A 170 -15.32 16.67 -18.11
N GLY A 171 -16.41 15.97 -17.77
CA GLY A 171 -16.50 15.14 -16.58
C GLY A 171 -17.48 13.98 -16.72
N LEU A 172 -17.10 12.86 -16.10
CA LEU A 172 -17.89 11.64 -15.96
C LEU A 172 -18.11 11.38 -14.48
N ILE A 173 -19.37 11.26 -14.04
CA ILE A 173 -19.75 10.99 -12.66
C ILE A 173 -20.26 9.57 -12.57
N PHE A 174 -19.55 8.69 -11.87
CA PHE A 174 -19.98 7.32 -11.59
C PHE A 174 -20.55 7.23 -10.17
N VAL A 175 -21.76 6.71 -10.05
CA VAL A 175 -22.39 6.49 -8.74
C VAL A 175 -21.83 5.22 -8.11
N SER A 176 -21.42 5.32 -6.85
CA SER A 176 -20.88 4.21 -6.06
C SER A 176 -21.82 3.85 -4.91
N ASP A 177 -22.12 2.55 -4.78
CA ASP A 177 -22.88 1.97 -3.67
C ASP A 177 -21.94 1.47 -2.53
N THR A 178 -20.62 1.40 -2.81
CA THR A 178 -19.61 0.98 -1.84
C THR A 178 -18.79 2.16 -1.32
N LYS A 179 -17.97 1.97 -0.30
CA LYS A 179 -16.98 2.96 0.11
C LYS A 179 -16.13 3.40 -1.08
N LEU A 180 -15.82 4.69 -1.11
CA LEU A 180 -14.94 5.23 -2.14
C LEU A 180 -13.50 4.82 -1.84
N THR A 181 -12.80 4.38 -2.87
CA THR A 181 -11.38 4.00 -2.81
C THR A 181 -10.55 4.89 -3.71
N GLY A 182 -9.53 5.53 -3.15
CA GLY A 182 -8.60 6.38 -3.88
C GLY A 182 -7.61 5.57 -4.72
N SER A 183 -6.89 6.28 -5.58
CA SER A 183 -5.76 5.75 -6.33
C SER A 183 -4.82 6.87 -6.75
N VAL A 184 -3.55 6.56 -6.93
CA VAL A 184 -2.60 7.47 -7.58
C VAL A 184 -2.55 7.25 -9.07
N MET A 185 -2.10 8.24 -9.81
CA MET A 185 -1.97 8.13 -11.26
C MET A 185 -0.59 8.60 -11.71
N ILE A 186 0.17 7.70 -12.30
CA ILE A 186 1.38 8.05 -13.04
C ILE A 186 1.03 8.24 -14.52
N GLY A 187 1.77 9.08 -15.21
CA GLY A 187 1.58 9.31 -16.64
C GLY A 187 2.40 10.46 -17.18
N PHE A 188 2.50 10.53 -18.51
CA PHE A 188 3.25 11.58 -19.17
C PHE A 188 2.46 12.89 -19.33
N ARG A 189 1.19 12.89 -18.97
CA ARG A 189 0.30 14.05 -19.05
C ARG A 189 -0.98 13.85 -18.23
N VAL A 190 -1.53 14.95 -17.78
CA VAL A 190 -2.87 15.04 -17.22
C VAL A 190 -3.90 14.75 -18.30
N ARG A 191 -5.05 14.18 -17.96
CA ARG A 191 -6.18 14.01 -18.89
C ARG A 191 -6.87 15.33 -19.17
N ASN A 192 -7.68 15.38 -20.23
CA ASN A 192 -8.50 16.54 -20.57
C ASN A 192 -9.95 16.43 -20.05
N TYR A 193 -10.19 15.53 -19.11
CA TYR A 193 -11.47 15.32 -18.44
C TYR A 193 -11.24 14.74 -17.05
N THR A 194 -12.23 14.92 -16.18
CA THR A 194 -12.23 14.29 -14.85
C THR A 194 -13.13 13.07 -14.81
N VAL A 195 -12.83 12.12 -13.93
CA VAL A 195 -13.73 11.05 -13.52
C VAL A 195 -13.97 11.23 -12.02
N ILE A 196 -15.25 11.25 -11.66
CA ILE A 196 -15.73 11.46 -10.30
C ILE A 196 -16.46 10.20 -9.87
N ASP A 197 -16.04 9.59 -8.77
CA ASP A 197 -16.81 8.58 -8.07
C ASP A 197 -17.64 9.30 -7.00
N LEU A 198 -18.98 9.24 -7.12
CA LEU A 198 -19.95 9.93 -6.24
C LEU A 198 -20.70 8.89 -5.42
N LYS A 199 -20.67 9.05 -4.10
CA LYS A 199 -21.40 8.20 -3.17
C LYS A 199 -22.91 8.32 -3.42
N ARG A 200 -23.64 7.20 -3.41
CA ARG A 200 -25.09 7.21 -3.63
C ARG A 200 -25.84 8.07 -2.61
N GLU A 201 -25.43 8.05 -1.36
CA GLU A 201 -26.04 8.83 -0.29
C GLU A 201 -25.87 10.34 -0.47
N ALA A 202 -24.87 10.76 -1.25
CA ALA A 202 -24.62 12.16 -1.61
C ALA A 202 -25.30 12.57 -2.94
N LEU A 203 -25.85 11.62 -3.71
CA LEU A 203 -26.55 11.88 -4.95
C LEU A 203 -27.96 12.43 -4.66
N PRO A 204 -28.31 13.64 -5.10
CA PRO A 204 -29.68 14.13 -4.99
C PRO A 204 -30.64 13.34 -5.92
N GLU A 205 -31.94 13.31 -5.59
CA GLU A 205 -32.98 12.62 -6.40
C GLU A 205 -32.87 12.94 -7.91
N LYS A 206 -32.57 14.21 -8.24
CA LYS A 206 -32.28 14.65 -9.61
C LYS A 206 -31.05 15.59 -9.59
N LEU A 207 -29.93 15.09 -10.08
CA LEU A 207 -28.73 15.91 -10.28
C LEU A 207 -28.86 16.70 -11.59
N LYS A 208 -29.06 18.03 -11.50
CA LYS A 208 -29.21 18.93 -12.65
C LYS A 208 -27.94 19.61 -13.05
N GLU A 209 -27.12 19.96 -12.04
CA GLU A 209 -25.83 20.64 -12.20
C GLU A 209 -24.81 20.13 -11.20
N PHE A 210 -23.56 20.15 -11.61
CA PHE A 210 -22.42 19.78 -10.79
C PHE A 210 -21.33 20.86 -10.92
N THR A 211 -20.91 21.43 -9.81
CA THR A 211 -19.78 22.36 -9.77
C THR A 211 -18.55 21.60 -9.29
N LEU A 212 -17.44 21.81 -9.95
CA LEU A 212 -16.14 21.28 -9.54
C LEU A 212 -15.09 22.37 -9.66
N GLU A 213 -14.28 22.51 -8.61
CA GLU A 213 -13.03 23.26 -8.61
C GLU A 213 -11.93 22.28 -8.17
N ALA A 214 -10.97 22.01 -9.04
CA ALA A 214 -9.88 21.09 -8.81
C ALA A 214 -8.57 21.71 -9.30
N GLU A 215 -7.59 21.80 -8.42
CA GLU A 215 -6.24 22.28 -8.73
C GLU A 215 -5.30 21.07 -8.78
N SER A 216 -4.75 20.81 -9.96
CA SER A 216 -3.83 19.70 -10.21
C SER A 216 -2.43 20.18 -10.52
N GLU A 217 -1.44 19.33 -10.26
CA GLU A 217 -0.05 19.57 -10.61
C GLU A 217 0.58 18.33 -11.22
N PHE A 218 1.09 18.45 -12.42
CA PHE A 218 1.87 17.39 -13.05
C PHE A 218 3.36 17.59 -12.77
N VAL A 219 3.96 16.63 -12.08
CA VAL A 219 5.39 16.62 -11.74
C VAL A 219 6.10 15.62 -12.66
N PRO A 220 6.85 16.09 -13.71
CA PRO A 220 7.45 15.22 -14.71
C PRO A 220 8.52 14.26 -14.14
N GLN A 221 9.21 14.69 -13.07
CA GLN A 221 10.31 13.97 -12.44
C GLN A 221 10.15 14.04 -10.92
N HIS A 222 9.07 13.45 -10.40
CA HIS A 222 8.93 13.32 -8.96
C HIS A 222 10.06 12.45 -8.41
N LYS A 223 10.82 12.99 -7.47
CA LYS A 223 11.98 12.34 -6.87
C LYS A 223 11.58 11.68 -5.57
N THR A 224 11.82 10.37 -5.47
CA THR A 224 11.56 9.55 -4.29
C THR A 224 12.73 8.60 -4.01
N SER A 225 12.66 7.76 -2.96
CA SER A 225 13.75 6.86 -2.59
C SER A 225 13.22 5.59 -1.95
N ASN A 226 13.77 4.43 -2.31
CA ASN A 226 13.68 3.25 -1.47
C ASN A 226 14.62 3.41 -0.27
N VAL A 227 14.24 2.92 0.91
CA VAL A 227 15.06 2.94 2.12
C VAL A 227 15.57 1.53 2.40
N MET A 228 16.89 1.33 2.51
CA MET A 228 17.46 0.00 2.55
C MET A 228 18.70 -0.13 3.43
N GLY A 229 18.70 -1.17 4.24
CA GLY A 229 19.80 -1.54 5.12
C GLY A 229 19.81 -3.05 5.38
N PHE A 230 20.86 -3.57 6.03
CA PHE A 230 20.95 -4.98 6.32
C PHE A 230 21.66 -5.26 7.66
N VAL A 231 21.40 -6.43 8.20
CA VAL A 231 22.19 -7.05 9.29
C VAL A 231 23.05 -8.14 8.67
N LYS A 232 24.36 -8.09 8.95
CA LYS A 232 25.31 -9.06 8.43
C LYS A 232 25.14 -10.43 9.08
N GLY A 233 25.06 -11.47 8.27
CA GLY A 233 25.00 -12.86 8.73
C GLY A 233 26.28 -13.32 9.43
N LYS A 234 26.13 -14.18 10.43
CA LYS A 234 27.27 -14.72 11.20
C LYS A 234 27.99 -15.89 10.54
N VAL A 235 27.33 -16.61 9.64
CA VAL A 235 27.88 -17.84 9.03
C VAL A 235 28.09 -17.71 7.53
N GLN A 236 27.06 -17.28 6.79
CA GLN A 236 27.12 -17.04 5.36
C GLN A 236 26.74 -15.60 5.00
N PRO A 237 27.62 -14.63 5.29
CA PRO A 237 27.30 -13.21 5.16
C PRO A 237 27.12 -12.71 3.73
N ASP A 238 27.59 -13.47 2.73
CA ASP A 238 27.48 -13.10 1.32
C ASP A 238 26.20 -13.61 0.64
N THR A 239 25.38 -14.37 1.35
CA THR A 239 24.06 -14.83 0.94
C THR A 239 23.00 -14.04 1.69
N PHE A 240 21.92 -13.64 0.99
CA PHE A 240 20.91 -12.75 1.53
C PHE A 240 19.55 -13.43 1.61
N LEU A 241 18.83 -13.11 2.68
CA LEU A 241 17.38 -13.15 2.78
C LEU A 241 16.88 -11.71 2.76
N ILE A 242 15.68 -11.47 2.25
CA ILE A 242 15.16 -10.10 2.13
C ILE A 242 13.75 -10.01 2.70
N PHE A 243 13.50 -8.99 3.52
CA PHE A 243 12.17 -8.49 3.82
C PHE A 243 11.91 -7.20 3.06
N THR A 244 10.72 -7.09 2.46
CA THR A 244 10.25 -5.86 1.83
C THR A 244 8.88 -5.46 2.36
N ALA A 245 8.60 -4.16 2.33
CA ALA A 245 7.29 -3.56 2.47
C ALA A 245 7.31 -2.22 1.76
N HIS A 246 6.19 -1.75 1.21
CA HIS A 246 6.14 -0.37 0.73
C HIS A 246 5.75 0.58 1.86
N TYR A 247 6.36 1.77 1.86
CA TYR A 247 6.07 2.78 2.86
C TYR A 247 5.25 3.94 2.31
N ASP A 248 5.20 4.11 0.99
CA ASP A 248 4.33 5.10 0.35
C ASP A 248 2.86 4.72 0.49
N HIS A 249 1.99 5.73 0.33
CA HIS A 249 0.55 5.52 0.22
C HIS A 249 -0.04 6.64 -0.65
N LEU A 250 -1.36 6.76 -0.70
CA LEU A 250 -2.07 7.60 -1.67
C LEU A 250 -1.81 9.10 -1.51
N GLY A 251 -1.31 9.54 -0.37
CA GLY A 251 -1.04 10.95 -0.12
C GLY A 251 -2.29 11.75 0.22
N SER A 252 -2.47 12.87 -0.49
CA SER A 252 -3.60 13.78 -0.30
C SER A 252 -4.40 13.94 -1.58
N MET A 253 -5.69 14.19 -1.42
CA MET A 253 -6.61 14.55 -2.49
C MET A 253 -7.20 15.93 -2.16
N GLY A 254 -6.65 16.96 -2.78
CA GLY A 254 -6.84 18.35 -2.36
C GLY A 254 -6.12 18.64 -1.06
N SER A 255 -6.27 19.88 -0.57
CA SER A 255 -5.61 20.35 0.67
C SER A 255 -6.24 19.84 1.96
N GLU A 256 -7.47 19.29 1.90
CA GLU A 256 -8.27 18.96 3.10
C GLU A 256 -8.32 17.46 3.43
N VAL A 257 -8.01 16.58 2.48
CA VAL A 257 -8.15 15.13 2.65
C VAL A 257 -6.81 14.46 2.46
N TYR A 258 -6.38 13.67 3.44
CA TYR A 258 -5.25 12.76 3.31
C TYR A 258 -5.67 11.32 3.61
N TYR A 259 -4.92 10.38 3.09
CA TYR A 259 -5.11 8.95 3.26
C TYR A 259 -4.06 8.45 4.26
N PRO A 260 -4.44 8.08 5.50
CA PRO A 260 -3.46 7.70 6.52
C PRO A 260 -2.68 6.43 6.19
N GLY A 261 -3.36 5.43 5.59
CA GLY A 261 -2.74 4.16 5.20
C GLY A 261 -2.11 3.43 6.39
N ALA A 262 -2.87 3.21 7.46
CA ALA A 262 -2.35 2.55 8.64
C ALA A 262 -2.14 1.07 8.43
N ASN A 263 -3.12 0.39 7.83
CA ASN A 263 -2.96 -1.00 7.42
C ASN A 263 -2.21 -1.08 6.09
N ASP A 264 -2.52 -0.22 5.15
CA ASP A 264 -1.90 -0.13 3.82
C ASP A 264 -0.96 1.09 3.72
N ASN A 265 0.37 0.96 3.83
CA ASN A 265 1.07 -0.20 4.36
C ASN A 265 2.03 0.23 5.48
N ALA A 266 1.56 1.12 6.40
CA ALA A 266 2.34 1.42 7.59
C ALA A 266 2.52 0.16 8.47
N SER A 267 1.55 -0.77 8.44
CA SER A 267 1.63 -2.03 9.19
C SER A 267 2.79 -2.92 8.72
N GLY A 268 2.92 -3.16 7.42
CA GLY A 268 4.04 -3.94 6.85
C GLY A 268 5.38 -3.22 7.01
N THR A 269 5.41 -1.90 6.80
CA THR A 269 6.60 -1.07 7.02
C THR A 269 7.10 -1.16 8.47
N ALA A 270 6.20 -1.08 9.44
CA ALA A 270 6.52 -1.23 10.86
C ALA A 270 6.99 -2.66 11.18
N MET A 271 6.37 -3.70 10.59
CA MET A 271 6.77 -5.10 10.76
C MET A 271 8.20 -5.33 10.27
N VAL A 272 8.53 -4.87 9.07
CA VAL A 272 9.89 -4.98 8.51
C VAL A 272 10.91 -4.23 9.37
N THR A 273 10.55 -3.04 9.88
CA THR A 273 11.42 -2.23 10.74
C THR A 273 11.62 -2.89 12.12
N ASP A 274 10.59 -3.52 12.69
CA ASP A 274 10.70 -4.23 13.96
C ASP A 274 11.49 -5.55 13.83
N LEU A 275 11.35 -6.27 12.72
CA LEU A 275 12.24 -7.39 12.38
C LEU A 275 13.70 -6.94 12.27
N ALA A 276 13.95 -5.79 11.64
CA ALA A 276 15.30 -5.20 11.59
C ALA A 276 15.83 -4.87 12.99
N ARG A 277 14.97 -4.32 13.87
CA ARG A 277 15.31 -4.08 15.27
C ARG A 277 15.67 -5.38 15.99
N HIS A 278 14.89 -6.44 15.80
CA HIS A 278 15.17 -7.75 16.41
C HIS A 278 16.53 -8.29 16.01
N TYR A 279 16.80 -8.37 14.70
CA TYR A 279 18.06 -8.94 14.19
C TYR A 279 19.30 -8.06 14.46
N SER A 280 19.12 -6.76 14.73
CA SER A 280 20.21 -5.85 15.10
C SER A 280 20.65 -6.00 16.56
N GLN A 281 19.88 -6.68 17.41
CA GLN A 281 20.24 -6.87 18.81
C GLN A 281 21.39 -7.86 18.97
N PRO A 282 22.27 -7.65 19.98
CA PRO A 282 23.30 -8.61 20.32
C PRO A 282 22.69 -9.99 20.61
N GLY A 283 23.24 -11.03 19.99
CA GLY A 283 22.75 -12.42 20.14
C GLY A 283 21.74 -12.87 19.09
N ASN A 284 21.07 -11.94 18.39
CA ASN A 284 20.06 -12.26 17.38
C ASN A 284 20.62 -12.22 15.94
N GLN A 285 21.94 -12.19 15.76
CA GLN A 285 22.51 -12.17 14.42
C GLN A 285 22.11 -13.40 13.62
N PRO A 286 21.57 -13.21 12.38
CA PRO A 286 21.08 -14.30 11.55
C PRO A 286 22.21 -15.15 10.97
N TYR A 287 21.87 -16.32 10.45
CA TYR A 287 22.81 -17.22 9.74
C TYR A 287 23.30 -16.58 8.42
N TYR A 288 22.36 -16.19 7.55
CA TYR A 288 22.56 -15.40 6.33
C TYR A 288 22.45 -13.92 6.65
N SER A 289 22.96 -13.04 5.80
CA SER A 289 22.61 -11.61 5.88
C SER A 289 21.12 -11.41 5.62
N ILE A 290 20.48 -10.52 6.37
CA ILE A 290 19.08 -10.14 6.12
C ILE A 290 19.04 -8.67 5.70
N ALA A 291 18.55 -8.43 4.49
CA ALA A 291 18.27 -7.09 4.00
C ALA A 291 16.82 -6.69 4.32
N PHE A 292 16.65 -5.44 4.72
CA PHE A 292 15.36 -4.80 4.99
C PHE A 292 15.22 -3.65 3.99
N ILE A 293 14.23 -3.75 3.11
CA ILE A 293 14.04 -2.81 2.00
C ILE A 293 12.62 -2.27 2.08
N LEU A 294 12.52 -0.99 2.43
CA LEU A 294 11.25 -0.26 2.45
C LEU A 294 11.11 0.48 1.12
N LEU A 295 10.15 0.08 0.35
CA LEU A 295 9.96 0.51 -1.04
C LEU A 295 9.03 1.72 -1.11
N SER A 296 9.27 2.60 -2.06
CA SER A 296 8.40 3.70 -2.44
C SER A 296 7.74 3.41 -3.78
N GLY A 297 6.62 4.06 -4.09
CA GLY A 297 6.01 3.99 -5.41
C GLY A 297 5.33 2.65 -5.73
N GLU A 298 4.94 1.88 -4.72
CA GLU A 298 4.09 0.71 -4.89
C GLU A 298 2.76 1.12 -5.48
N GLU A 299 2.10 2.09 -4.87
CA GLU A 299 0.81 2.68 -5.24
C GLU A 299 0.82 3.34 -6.62
N ALA A 300 2.00 3.74 -7.07
CA ALA A 300 2.26 4.25 -8.41
C ALA A 300 2.55 3.12 -9.43
N GLY A 301 2.28 1.87 -9.07
CA GLY A 301 2.48 0.68 -9.91
C GLY A 301 3.85 0.04 -9.74
N LEU A 302 4.26 -0.24 -8.50
CA LEU A 302 5.48 -0.97 -8.13
C LEU A 302 6.77 -0.26 -8.58
N MET A 303 6.80 1.07 -8.61
CA MET A 303 7.91 1.81 -9.22
C MET A 303 9.22 1.59 -8.47
N GLY A 304 9.18 1.56 -7.13
CA GLY A 304 10.35 1.32 -6.29
C GLY A 304 10.90 -0.09 -6.41
N ALA A 305 10.02 -1.08 -6.39
CA ALA A 305 10.41 -2.48 -6.58
C ALA A 305 10.99 -2.72 -7.97
N LYS A 306 10.38 -2.16 -9.03
CA LYS A 306 10.90 -2.21 -10.40
C LYS A 306 12.29 -1.58 -10.50
N TYR A 307 12.48 -0.42 -9.88
CA TYR A 307 13.78 0.26 -9.87
C TYR A 307 14.81 -0.54 -9.07
N CYS A 308 14.45 -1.02 -7.88
CA CYS A 308 15.33 -1.83 -7.04
C CYS A 308 15.74 -3.15 -7.73
N ALA A 309 14.81 -3.83 -8.38
CA ALA A 309 15.10 -5.07 -9.13
C ALA A 309 15.93 -4.84 -10.40
N ALA A 310 15.87 -3.63 -11.01
CA ALA A 310 16.70 -3.25 -12.16
C ALA A 310 18.10 -2.80 -11.73
N TYR A 311 18.24 -2.16 -10.57
CA TYR A 311 19.49 -1.66 -9.99
C TYR A 311 19.67 -2.19 -8.57
N PRO A 312 19.85 -3.51 -8.41
CA PRO A 312 19.78 -4.13 -7.10
C PRO A 312 20.99 -3.76 -6.23
N PRO A 313 20.79 -3.52 -4.92
CA PRO A 313 21.88 -3.18 -4.01
C PRO A 313 22.77 -4.37 -3.66
N VAL A 314 22.29 -5.59 -3.93
CA VAL A 314 23.01 -6.86 -3.78
C VAL A 314 22.82 -7.70 -5.04
N ASP A 315 23.74 -8.60 -5.33
CA ASP A 315 23.60 -9.53 -6.46
C ASP A 315 22.35 -10.41 -6.22
N LEU A 316 21.34 -10.31 -7.09
CA LEU A 316 20.10 -11.07 -6.98
C LEU A 316 20.31 -12.59 -7.01
N LYS A 317 21.40 -13.09 -7.61
CA LYS A 317 21.76 -14.52 -7.58
C LYS A 317 22.18 -15.01 -6.18
N LYS A 318 22.54 -14.09 -5.30
CA LYS A 318 22.88 -14.36 -3.91
C LYS A 318 21.68 -14.22 -2.95
N VAL A 319 20.52 -13.89 -3.48
CA VAL A 319 19.27 -13.81 -2.71
C VAL A 319 18.64 -15.19 -2.67
N LYS A 320 18.59 -15.79 -1.49
CA LYS A 320 18.01 -17.11 -1.25
C LYS A 320 16.50 -17.09 -1.23
N PHE A 321 15.91 -16.07 -0.59
CA PHE A 321 14.46 -15.90 -0.51
C PHE A 321 14.09 -14.46 -0.16
N LEU A 322 12.91 -14.01 -0.63
CA LEU A 322 12.33 -12.70 -0.36
C LEU A 322 10.91 -12.86 0.16
N VAL A 323 10.59 -12.18 1.27
CA VAL A 323 9.24 -12.04 1.81
C VAL A 323 8.82 -10.57 1.76
N ASN A 324 7.77 -10.30 1.01
CA ASN A 324 7.10 -9.00 0.98
C ASN A 324 5.95 -8.99 1.99
N LEU A 325 5.87 -7.97 2.83
CA LEU A 325 4.83 -7.80 3.85
C LEU A 325 3.97 -6.59 3.51
N ASP A 326 2.67 -6.83 3.32
CA ASP A 326 1.77 -5.78 2.90
C ASP A 326 0.38 -6.04 3.50
N MET A 327 -0.13 -5.07 4.27
CA MET A 327 -1.38 -5.17 5.04
C MET A 327 -1.35 -6.31 6.08
N VAL A 328 -0.52 -6.18 7.10
CA VAL A 328 -0.36 -7.18 8.18
C VAL A 328 -0.91 -6.72 9.54
N GLY A 329 -1.77 -5.70 9.56
CA GLY A 329 -2.33 -5.12 10.79
C GLY A 329 -3.56 -5.83 11.37
N THR A 330 -4.04 -6.90 10.71
CA THR A 330 -5.14 -7.78 11.16
C THR A 330 -4.62 -9.20 11.39
N GLY A 331 -5.45 -10.23 11.28
CA GLY A 331 -4.97 -11.61 11.33
C GLY A 331 -5.93 -12.59 11.99
N SER A 332 -7.11 -12.15 12.45
CA SER A 332 -8.08 -13.05 13.12
C SER A 332 -8.50 -14.27 12.28
N GLU A 333 -8.33 -14.22 10.96
CA GLU A 333 -8.55 -15.34 10.05
C GLU A 333 -7.22 -15.92 9.48
N GLY A 334 -6.05 -15.53 10.02
CA GLY A 334 -4.72 -15.97 9.60
C GLY A 334 -4.06 -15.09 8.55
N ILE A 335 -3.20 -15.67 7.72
CA ILE A 335 -2.48 -14.99 6.63
C ILE A 335 -2.66 -15.71 5.30
N THR A 336 -2.35 -15.03 4.21
CA THR A 336 -2.22 -15.61 2.87
C THR A 336 -0.78 -15.48 2.37
N MET A 337 -0.23 -16.54 1.80
CA MET A 337 1.05 -16.55 1.08
C MET A 337 0.80 -16.60 -0.42
N VAL A 338 1.03 -15.49 -1.11
CA VAL A 338 0.98 -15.38 -2.59
C VAL A 338 2.25 -15.97 -3.17
N ASN A 339 2.16 -16.64 -4.32
CA ASN A 339 3.17 -17.47 -4.94
C ASN A 339 3.47 -18.79 -4.19
N ALA A 340 2.70 -19.16 -3.18
CA ALA A 340 2.90 -20.40 -2.42
C ALA A 340 2.96 -21.65 -3.32
N THR A 341 2.10 -21.73 -4.34
CA THR A 341 2.11 -22.84 -5.32
C THR A 341 3.39 -22.95 -6.14
N LYS A 342 4.24 -21.92 -6.16
CA LYS A 342 5.55 -21.92 -6.83
C LYS A 342 6.68 -22.29 -5.87
N PHE A 343 6.46 -22.09 -4.58
CA PHE A 343 7.42 -22.29 -3.51
C PHE A 343 6.80 -23.20 -2.43
N SER A 344 6.37 -24.40 -2.87
CA SER A 344 5.64 -25.37 -2.01
C SER A 344 6.45 -25.79 -0.80
N ASP A 345 7.76 -26.00 -0.93
CA ASP A 345 8.61 -26.43 0.18
C ASP A 345 8.70 -25.33 1.26
N GLU A 346 8.78 -24.07 0.85
CA GLU A 346 8.76 -22.92 1.75
C GLU A 346 7.38 -22.71 2.35
N TYR A 347 6.31 -22.92 1.58
CA TYR A 347 4.94 -22.88 2.10
C TYR A 347 4.72 -23.96 3.16
N ASP A 348 5.06 -25.21 2.88
CA ASP A 348 4.92 -26.32 3.82
C ASP A 348 5.73 -26.08 5.10
N ARG A 349 6.93 -25.51 4.97
CA ARG A 349 7.76 -25.10 6.10
C ARG A 349 7.07 -24.03 6.95
N MET A 350 6.45 -23.01 6.34
CA MET A 350 5.71 -21.98 7.07
C MET A 350 4.49 -22.55 7.78
N VAL A 351 3.75 -23.43 7.12
CA VAL A 351 2.60 -24.16 7.71
C VAL A 351 3.05 -25.00 8.90
N GLN A 352 4.16 -25.74 8.77
CA GLN A 352 4.70 -26.57 9.86
C GLN A 352 5.14 -25.72 11.06
N LEU A 353 5.86 -24.63 10.82
CA LEU A 353 6.27 -23.68 11.88
C LEU A 353 5.06 -23.08 12.60
N ASN A 354 4.00 -22.76 11.85
CA ASN A 354 2.75 -22.29 12.44
C ASN A 354 2.07 -23.37 13.29
N ALA A 355 2.03 -24.61 12.81
CA ALA A 355 1.41 -25.72 13.54
C ALA A 355 2.19 -26.08 14.83
N ASP A 356 3.53 -26.06 14.77
CA ASP A 356 4.38 -26.41 15.92
C ASP A 356 4.31 -25.38 17.05
N ASN A 357 3.97 -24.12 16.73
CA ASN A 357 4.01 -23.01 17.69
C ASN A 357 2.65 -22.34 17.92
N GLU A 358 1.61 -22.74 17.18
CA GLU A 358 0.24 -22.21 17.29
C GLU A 358 0.19 -20.66 17.20
N TYR A 359 0.94 -20.07 16.24
CA TYR A 359 1.05 -18.63 16.12
C TYR A 359 -0.25 -17.97 15.65
N ILE A 360 -0.81 -18.46 14.53
CA ILE A 360 -2.00 -17.88 13.89
C ILE A 360 -2.96 -18.97 13.43
N LEU A 361 -4.20 -18.62 13.19
CA LEU A 361 -5.26 -19.58 12.85
C LEU A 361 -4.92 -20.44 11.62
N THR A 362 -4.39 -19.83 10.55
CA THR A 362 -4.05 -20.55 9.32
C THR A 362 -3.07 -19.76 8.44
N VAL A 363 -2.31 -20.50 7.64
CA VAL A 363 -1.56 -19.98 6.49
C VAL A 363 -2.26 -20.46 5.23
N LYS A 364 -2.89 -19.56 4.47
CA LYS A 364 -3.59 -19.93 3.22
C LYS A 364 -2.66 -19.88 2.04
N GLU A 365 -2.72 -20.92 1.22
CA GLU A 365 -2.03 -20.99 -0.06
C GLU A 365 -2.74 -20.09 -1.10
N ARG A 366 -1.97 -19.34 -1.89
CA ARG A 366 -2.44 -18.63 -3.07
C ARG A 366 -1.46 -18.83 -4.23
N GLY A 367 -2.01 -19.00 -5.43
CA GLY A 367 -1.25 -19.13 -6.67
C GLY A 367 -0.48 -17.86 -7.05
N GLU A 368 0.21 -17.95 -8.18
CA GLU A 368 1.03 -16.87 -8.74
C GLU A 368 0.19 -15.62 -9.01
N SER A 369 0.65 -14.49 -8.51
CA SER A 369 0.05 -13.18 -8.74
C SER A 369 1.10 -12.08 -8.67
N CYS A 370 0.92 -11.03 -9.48
CA CYS A 370 1.82 -9.89 -9.58
C CYS A 370 1.14 -8.63 -9.03
N ASN A 371 0.73 -8.68 -7.77
CA ASN A 371 -0.14 -7.69 -7.14
C ASN A 371 0.48 -6.95 -5.95
N SER A 372 1.79 -7.09 -5.71
CA SER A 372 2.58 -6.29 -4.77
C SER A 372 4.08 -6.40 -5.10
N ASP A 373 4.95 -5.82 -4.30
CA ASP A 373 6.38 -5.55 -4.55
C ASP A 373 7.28 -6.79 -4.70
N HIS A 374 6.83 -7.98 -4.31
CA HIS A 374 7.55 -9.24 -4.60
C HIS A 374 7.72 -9.50 -6.09
N CYS A 375 6.78 -9.00 -6.91
CA CYS A 375 6.67 -9.35 -8.31
C CYS A 375 7.88 -8.95 -9.16
N PRO A 376 8.42 -7.70 -9.14
CA PRO A 376 9.58 -7.35 -9.94
C PRO A 376 10.83 -8.17 -9.61
N PHE A 377 11.00 -8.59 -8.35
CA PHE A 377 12.09 -9.47 -7.94
C PHE A 377 11.87 -10.90 -8.43
N TYR A 378 10.65 -11.43 -8.29
CA TYR A 378 10.26 -12.73 -8.81
C TYR A 378 10.49 -12.82 -10.33
N GLN A 379 10.12 -11.79 -11.08
CA GLN A 379 10.38 -11.71 -12.54
C GLN A 379 11.87 -11.67 -12.89
N LYS A 380 12.75 -11.32 -11.95
CA LYS A 380 14.22 -11.38 -12.09
C LYS A 380 14.82 -12.70 -11.60
N GLY A 381 13.99 -13.69 -11.24
CA GLY A 381 14.42 -15.01 -10.82
C GLY A 381 14.73 -15.14 -9.32
N VAL A 382 14.38 -14.14 -8.50
CA VAL A 382 14.47 -14.24 -7.04
C VAL A 382 13.28 -15.06 -6.53
N PRO A 383 13.48 -16.11 -5.71
CA PRO A 383 12.39 -16.75 -4.99
C PRO A 383 11.70 -15.73 -4.08
N ALA A 384 10.45 -15.37 -4.39
CA ALA A 384 9.76 -14.27 -3.72
C ALA A 384 8.29 -14.56 -3.51
N VAL A 385 7.81 -14.28 -2.29
CA VAL A 385 6.43 -14.41 -1.87
C VAL A 385 5.91 -13.10 -1.30
N PHE A 386 4.60 -12.97 -1.28
CA PHE A 386 3.91 -11.85 -0.65
C PHE A 386 2.97 -12.38 0.44
N ILE A 387 3.05 -11.80 1.63
CA ILE A 387 2.25 -12.14 2.79
C ILE A 387 1.35 -10.96 3.14
N TYR A 388 0.04 -11.22 3.29
CA TYR A 388 -0.92 -10.31 3.87
C TYR A 388 -1.81 -11.03 4.89
N SER A 389 -2.29 -10.29 5.89
CA SER A 389 -3.17 -10.84 6.92
C SER A 389 -4.62 -10.90 6.46
N LEU A 390 -5.38 -11.80 7.08
CA LEU A 390 -6.80 -12.01 6.87
C LEU A 390 -7.56 -11.68 8.15
N GLY A 391 -8.64 -10.93 8.02
CA GLY A 391 -9.50 -10.59 9.15
C GLY A 391 -10.60 -9.63 8.74
N LYS A 392 -11.78 -9.79 9.32
CA LYS A 392 -12.95 -8.91 9.08
C LYS A 392 -13.05 -7.79 10.11
N GLU A 393 -12.17 -7.80 11.10
CA GLU A 393 -12.11 -6.81 12.18
C GLU A 393 -11.68 -5.42 11.70
N PHE A 394 -11.07 -5.34 10.50
CA PHE A 394 -10.71 -4.09 9.85
C PHE A 394 -10.72 -4.25 8.34
N THR A 395 -11.53 -3.44 7.65
CA THR A 395 -11.79 -3.55 6.20
C THR A 395 -11.51 -2.25 5.44
N GLU A 396 -10.85 -1.29 6.09
CA GLU A 396 -10.51 -0.03 5.46
C GLU A 396 -9.34 -0.22 4.49
N TYR A 397 -9.52 0.31 3.28
CA TYR A 397 -8.56 0.19 2.20
C TYR A 397 -8.71 1.39 1.26
N HIS A 398 -7.60 2.06 0.97
CA HIS A 398 -7.54 3.22 0.06
C HIS A 398 -8.59 4.31 0.36
N ASN A 399 -8.84 4.55 1.64
CA ASN A 399 -9.79 5.57 2.08
C ASN A 399 -9.27 6.30 3.34
N PRO A 400 -9.84 7.47 3.69
CA PRO A 400 -9.41 8.25 4.85
C PRO A 400 -9.67 7.58 6.21
N ASP A 401 -10.40 6.46 6.25
CA ASP A 401 -10.71 5.71 7.47
C ASP A 401 -9.66 4.65 7.83
N ASP A 402 -8.67 4.39 6.96
CA ASP A 402 -7.51 3.54 7.29
C ASP A 402 -6.56 4.24 8.26
N GLN A 403 -7.04 4.37 9.52
CA GLN A 403 -6.41 5.13 10.60
C GLN A 403 -5.76 4.21 11.63
N SER A 404 -4.60 4.61 12.15
CA SER A 404 -3.85 3.84 13.15
C SER A 404 -4.65 3.59 14.42
N SER A 405 -5.46 4.56 14.86
CA SER A 405 -6.32 4.44 16.05
C SER A 405 -7.44 3.39 15.92
N LYS A 406 -7.77 2.98 14.70
CA LYS A 406 -8.78 1.97 14.39
C LYS A 406 -8.18 0.60 14.08
N LEU A 407 -6.89 0.53 13.75
CA LEU A 407 -6.22 -0.69 13.36
C LEU A 407 -5.93 -1.56 14.59
N PRO A 408 -6.49 -2.79 14.67
CA PRO A 408 -6.47 -3.58 15.90
C PRO A 408 -5.11 -4.20 16.24
N LEU A 409 -4.30 -4.56 15.25
CA LEU A 409 -3.05 -5.35 15.39
C LEU A 409 -3.29 -6.70 16.09
N SER A 410 -4.38 -7.39 15.73
CA SER A 410 -4.89 -8.59 16.43
C SER A 410 -3.86 -9.70 16.58
N GLU A 411 -3.20 -10.09 15.48
CA GLU A 411 -2.22 -11.18 15.44
C GLU A 411 -0.81 -10.68 15.07
N TYR A 412 -0.57 -9.39 15.23
CA TYR A 412 0.68 -8.76 14.78
C TYR A 412 1.93 -9.38 15.42
N ASN A 413 1.86 -9.71 16.72
CA ASN A 413 2.92 -10.40 17.44
C ASN A 413 3.21 -11.78 16.88
N ASP A 414 2.17 -12.52 16.57
CA ASP A 414 2.33 -13.91 16.16
C ASP A 414 2.74 -14.01 14.68
N ILE A 415 2.28 -13.08 13.84
CA ILE A 415 2.81 -12.89 12.49
C ILE A 415 4.31 -12.54 12.54
N PHE A 416 4.73 -11.63 13.43
CA PHE A 416 6.14 -11.30 13.61
C PHE A 416 6.97 -12.55 13.96
N ARG A 417 6.52 -13.34 14.94
CA ARG A 417 7.20 -14.57 15.36
C ARG A 417 7.31 -15.58 14.23
N LEU A 418 6.22 -15.76 13.50
CA LEU A 418 6.20 -16.66 12.34
C LEU A 418 7.18 -16.20 11.25
N MET A 419 7.22 -14.91 10.92
CA MET A 419 8.16 -14.35 9.92
C MET A 419 9.61 -14.50 10.36
N ARG A 420 9.91 -14.23 11.64
CA ARG A 420 11.24 -14.43 12.22
C ARG A 420 11.69 -15.89 12.11
N ASP A 421 10.86 -16.82 12.61
CA ASP A 421 11.22 -18.23 12.67
C ASP A 421 11.28 -18.86 11.28
N PHE A 422 10.44 -18.37 10.34
CA PHE A 422 10.52 -18.76 8.95
C PHE A 422 11.86 -18.36 8.33
N MET A 423 12.32 -17.12 8.51
CA MET A 423 13.63 -16.69 7.99
C MET A 423 14.80 -17.42 8.68
N ASP A 424 14.72 -17.67 9.97
CA ASP A 424 15.74 -18.40 10.71
C ASP A 424 15.85 -19.87 10.26
N SER A 425 14.75 -20.46 9.77
CA SER A 425 14.71 -21.84 9.30
C SER A 425 15.58 -22.10 8.05
N PHE A 426 15.92 -21.07 7.29
CA PHE A 426 16.82 -21.22 6.14
C PHE A 426 18.29 -21.50 6.54
N GLY A 427 18.66 -21.21 7.77
CA GLY A 427 20.02 -21.44 8.30
C GLY A 427 20.20 -22.73 9.13
N ARG A 428 19.16 -23.53 9.22
CA ARG A 428 19.15 -24.80 9.97
C ARG A 428 19.41 -25.99 9.08
#